data_d044c100742b025b8e6b569cfdef6690
#
_entry.id   d044c100742b025b8e6b569cfdef6690
#
_cell.length_a   1.000
_cell.length_b   1.000
_cell.length_c   1.000
_cell.angle_alpha   90.00
_cell.angle_beta   90.00
_cell.angle_gamma   90.00
#
_symmetry.space_group_name_H-M   'P 1'
#
loop_
_entity.id
_entity.type
_entity.pdbx_description
1 polymer ?
#
loop_
_entity_poly.entity_id
_entity_poly.type
_entity_poly.pdbx_seq_one_letter_code
_entity_poly.pdbx_strand_id
1 'polypeptide(L)'
;MNRSTVTALAVSSALALALTACGGEDGGDAGGDAGGGATGGEAGGLTGTGTGEDCTIEEPVPVGAALSLTGAAASYGESQQKGLELAAAELAEVGGVTYDLVIEDDQTDPRQGITVFEQLTEDSSVVIGPTLSNGAFQAQPIAQEAGVPVLAISNTAAGITAQGDYIFRVSLTEAQVIPQTVAKATEVYGLEDVVVMYSNDDAFTESGYEVFSSALEEEGVTVSETLTFSKADTDFRALLTEAKAAEPDALVVSGLIEAAIPLVTQARELGIDVPIIGGNGFNNPKLMADGGDAAEGVVVGAAWNSSSEGELNTAFLEAFEAEHGAQPDQFAAQAYTGLKVIDAAVRAGCSGEREDIKAGLAGIADVDTVLGTLSINAERDAEHEAVVQVVENGSFTVLD
;
A
#
# COMPACT_ATOMS: atom_id res chain seq x y z
N MET A 1 -37.62 46.88 6.10
CA MET A 1 -39.08 46.89 5.91
C MET A 1 -39.37 45.86 4.83
N ASN A 2 -39.81 44.76 5.04
CA ASN A 2 -41.06 44.08 5.16
C ASN A 2 -40.86 42.65 5.68
N ARG A 3 -41.52 42.39 6.75
CA ARG A 3 -41.79 41.07 7.33
C ARG A 3 -42.94 40.40 6.55
N SER A 4 -42.90 39.11 6.36
CA SER A 4 -44.13 38.32 6.29
C SER A 4 -43.87 36.92 6.83
N THR A 5 -44.60 36.65 7.85
CA THR A 5 -44.72 35.48 8.73
C THR A 5 -45.72 34.46 8.19
N VAL A 6 -45.56 33.20 8.70
CA VAL A 6 -46.63 32.22 9.09
C VAL A 6 -47.14 31.32 7.95
N THR A 7 -47.22 29.99 8.06
CA THR A 7 -48.07 29.23 8.99
C THR A 7 -47.68 27.73 8.98
N ALA A 8 -47.64 27.15 10.17
CA ALA A 8 -47.60 25.69 10.41
C ALA A 8 -49.00 25.07 10.21
N LEU A 9 -49.02 23.81 9.75
CA LEU A 9 -50.19 22.95 9.93
C LEU A 9 -49.71 21.52 10.31
N ALA A 10 -50.01 21.20 11.54
CA ALA A 10 -49.95 19.85 12.09
C ALA A 10 -51.30 19.14 11.80
N VAL A 11 -51.23 17.87 11.37
CA VAL A 11 -52.41 16.98 11.42
C VAL A 11 -51.93 15.66 12.04
N SER A 12 -52.44 15.46 13.27
CA SER A 12 -52.39 14.19 13.98
C SER A 12 -53.62 13.35 13.59
N SER A 13 -53.41 12.04 13.40
CA SER A 13 -54.51 11.08 13.48
C SER A 13 -53.97 9.74 14.04
N ALA A 14 -54.42 9.48 15.23
CA ALA A 14 -54.30 8.18 15.92
C ALA A 14 -55.56 7.33 15.62
N LEU A 15 -55.45 6.02 15.75
CA LEU A 15 -56.45 5.01 16.14
C LEU A 15 -56.14 3.69 15.44
N ALA A 16 -56.27 2.49 15.97
CA ALA A 16 -56.57 1.90 17.29
C ALA A 16 -56.14 0.42 17.30
N LEU A 17 -55.94 -0.08 18.48
CA LEU A 17 -55.69 -1.46 18.83
C LEU A 17 -56.84 -2.40 18.44
N ALA A 18 -56.48 -3.68 18.13
CA ALA A 18 -57.32 -4.83 18.43
C ALA A 18 -56.48 -6.04 18.89
N LEU A 19 -56.56 -6.32 20.18
CA LEU A 19 -56.18 -7.58 20.81
C LEU A 19 -57.30 -8.61 20.60
N THR A 20 -56.93 -9.86 20.27
CA THR A 20 -57.74 -11.03 20.65
C THR A 20 -56.81 -12.13 21.12
N ALA A 21 -56.95 -12.45 22.41
CA ALA A 21 -56.43 -13.64 23.08
C ALA A 21 -57.51 -14.69 23.15
N CYS A 22 -57.10 -15.97 23.06
CA CYS A 22 -57.68 -17.17 23.69
C CYS A 22 -56.78 -18.33 23.24
N GLY A 23 -56.07 -19.15 24.05
CA GLY A 23 -56.46 -19.79 25.30
C GLY A 23 -56.83 -21.25 25.02
N GLY A 24 -56.03 -22.22 25.49
CA GLY A 24 -56.36 -23.64 25.46
C GLY A 24 -55.15 -24.58 25.66
N GLU A 25 -55.02 -25.11 26.90
CA GLU A 25 -54.11 -26.19 27.29
C GLU A 25 -54.60 -27.54 26.73
N ASP A 26 -53.73 -28.46 26.47
CA ASP A 26 -53.47 -29.73 27.18
C ASP A 26 -52.76 -30.79 26.27
N GLY A 27 -51.67 -31.35 26.78
CA GLY A 27 -51.45 -32.79 26.95
C GLY A 27 -50.99 -33.66 25.78
N GLY A 28 -49.77 -34.23 25.94
CA GLY A 28 -49.58 -35.66 25.54
C GLY A 28 -48.52 -35.96 24.48
N ASP A 29 -47.34 -36.24 24.94
CA ASP A 29 -46.44 -37.38 24.70
C ASP A 29 -46.35 -38.11 23.32
N ALA A 30 -45.07 -38.45 23.05
CA ALA A 30 -44.53 -39.55 22.23
C ALA A 30 -44.28 -39.34 20.70
N GLY A 31 -43.02 -39.23 20.36
CA GLY A 31 -42.32 -40.17 19.44
C GLY A 31 -42.60 -40.04 17.94
N GLY A 32 -41.55 -39.77 17.20
CA GLY A 32 -41.58 -40.10 15.78
C GLY A 32 -40.71 -39.20 14.92
N ASP A 33 -39.50 -39.67 14.70
CA ASP A 33 -38.61 -39.41 13.59
C ASP A 33 -39.37 -39.20 12.27
N ALA A 34 -39.00 -38.08 11.54
CA ALA A 34 -38.95 -38.06 10.10
C ALA A 34 -38.44 -36.70 9.62
N GLY A 35 -37.31 -36.71 8.96
CA GLY A 35 -36.67 -35.60 8.26
C GLY A 35 -37.63 -34.88 7.32
N GLY A 36 -37.55 -33.57 7.39
CA GLY A 36 -38.14 -32.64 6.45
C GLY A 36 -37.12 -31.56 6.18
N GLY A 37 -36.27 -31.81 5.19
CA GLY A 37 -35.32 -30.83 4.72
C GLY A 37 -36.03 -29.59 4.26
N ALA A 38 -35.89 -28.52 4.98
CA ALA A 38 -36.09 -27.16 4.45
C ALA A 38 -34.85 -26.86 3.62
N THR A 39 -34.94 -27.07 2.33
CA THR A 39 -34.03 -26.46 1.35
C THR A 39 -34.35 -24.98 1.31
N GLY A 40 -33.87 -24.22 2.29
CA GLY A 40 -33.54 -22.82 2.10
C GLY A 40 -32.26 -22.84 1.29
N GLY A 41 -32.34 -22.43 0.02
CA GLY A 41 -31.14 -22.07 -0.74
C GLY A 41 -30.54 -20.86 -0.06
N GLU A 42 -29.61 -21.10 0.86
CA GLU A 42 -28.64 -20.08 1.21
C GLU A 42 -27.80 -19.85 -0.04
N ALA A 43 -27.78 -18.59 -0.52
CA ALA A 43 -26.76 -18.14 -1.44
C ALA A 43 -25.43 -18.57 -0.81
N GLY A 44 -24.67 -19.43 -1.50
CA GLY A 44 -23.40 -19.93 -1.02
C GLY A 44 -22.51 -18.74 -0.74
N GLY A 45 -22.31 -18.42 0.53
CA GLY A 45 -21.33 -17.44 0.96
C GLY A 45 -19.92 -17.97 0.66
N LEU A 46 -18.93 -17.10 0.61
CA LEU A 46 -17.52 -17.45 0.44
C LEU A 46 -16.93 -18.14 1.68
N THR A 47 -17.72 -18.86 2.42
CA THR A 47 -17.31 -19.61 3.61
C THR A 47 -16.95 -21.03 3.22
N GLY A 48 -15.74 -21.43 3.60
CA GLY A 48 -15.19 -22.73 3.27
C GLY A 48 -15.24 -23.73 4.41
N THR A 49 -14.48 -24.80 4.27
CA THR A 49 -14.31 -25.88 5.26
C THR A 49 -12.83 -26.09 5.54
N GLY A 50 -12.51 -26.41 6.78
CA GLY A 50 -11.11 -26.55 7.23
C GLY A 50 -10.58 -25.26 7.87
N THR A 51 -9.30 -25.21 8.11
CA THR A 51 -8.58 -24.02 8.62
C THR A 51 -7.13 -24.07 8.17
N GLY A 52 -6.50 -22.89 7.98
CA GLY A 52 -5.11 -22.81 7.58
C GLY A 52 -4.85 -23.51 6.22
N GLU A 53 -3.89 -24.39 6.18
CA GLU A 53 -3.51 -25.14 4.95
C GLU A 53 -4.63 -26.08 4.47
N ASP A 54 -5.47 -26.57 5.37
CA ASP A 54 -6.61 -27.47 5.04
C ASP A 54 -7.88 -26.68 4.61
N CYS A 55 -7.81 -25.35 4.54
CA CYS A 55 -8.93 -24.53 4.11
C CYS A 55 -9.29 -24.79 2.64
N THR A 56 -10.57 -25.00 2.38
CA THR A 56 -11.10 -25.15 1.02
C THR A 56 -12.34 -24.29 0.85
N ILE A 57 -12.29 -23.37 -0.12
CA ILE A 57 -13.41 -22.52 -0.56
C ILE A 57 -13.71 -22.89 -2.01
N GLU A 58 -14.97 -23.25 -2.31
CA GLU A 58 -15.34 -23.77 -3.65
C GLU A 58 -15.32 -22.67 -4.72
N GLU A 59 -15.78 -21.47 -4.37
CA GLU A 59 -15.82 -20.33 -5.29
C GLU A 59 -14.52 -19.50 -5.15
N PRO A 60 -13.98 -18.97 -6.25
CA PRO A 60 -12.84 -18.06 -6.17
C PRO A 60 -13.14 -16.82 -5.33
N VAL A 61 -12.23 -16.42 -4.47
CA VAL A 61 -12.35 -15.19 -3.66
C VAL A 61 -12.06 -13.99 -4.56
N PRO A 62 -13.02 -13.06 -4.74
CA PRO A 62 -12.82 -11.89 -5.59
C PRO A 62 -11.85 -10.89 -4.95
N VAL A 63 -10.77 -10.54 -5.66
CA VAL A 63 -9.76 -9.56 -5.25
C VAL A 63 -9.67 -8.48 -6.30
N GLY A 64 -10.01 -7.24 -5.94
CA GLY A 64 -9.79 -6.08 -6.78
C GLY A 64 -8.40 -5.50 -6.57
N ALA A 65 -7.79 -4.94 -7.61
CA ALA A 65 -6.55 -4.18 -7.50
C ALA A 65 -6.63 -2.90 -8.33
N ALA A 66 -6.48 -1.76 -7.68
CA ALA A 66 -6.37 -0.47 -8.34
C ALA A 66 -4.89 -0.10 -8.45
N LEU A 67 -4.35 -0.08 -9.66
CA LEU A 67 -2.93 0.17 -9.89
C LEU A 67 -2.73 1.29 -10.92
N SER A 68 -1.64 2.04 -10.80
CA SER A 68 -1.24 3.02 -11.81
C SER A 68 -0.50 2.32 -12.95
N LEU A 69 -1.22 1.70 -13.89
CA LEU A 69 -0.62 0.99 -15.03
C LEU A 69 -0.24 1.95 -16.17
N THR A 70 -0.83 3.14 -16.18
CA THR A 70 -0.47 4.22 -17.10
C THR A 70 -0.26 5.53 -16.34
N GLY A 71 0.31 6.55 -17.03
CA GLY A 71 0.60 7.85 -16.44
C GLY A 71 1.97 7.90 -15.74
N ALA A 72 2.14 8.87 -14.86
CA ALA A 72 3.42 9.19 -14.25
C ALA A 72 3.97 8.06 -13.33
N ALA A 73 3.10 7.32 -12.67
CA ALA A 73 3.49 6.24 -11.75
C ALA A 73 3.47 4.83 -12.38
N ALA A 74 3.42 4.73 -13.72
CA ALA A 74 3.27 3.45 -14.41
C ALA A 74 4.36 2.42 -14.05
N SER A 75 5.61 2.86 -13.86
CA SER A 75 6.69 1.95 -13.50
C SER A 75 6.49 1.24 -12.15
N TYR A 76 5.82 1.88 -11.20
CA TYR A 76 5.44 1.24 -9.94
C TYR A 76 4.29 0.25 -10.13
N GLY A 77 3.20 0.69 -10.81
CA GLY A 77 2.01 -0.13 -11.03
C GLY A 77 2.27 -1.37 -11.87
N GLU A 78 3.09 -1.26 -12.92
CA GLU A 78 3.51 -2.40 -13.75
C GLU A 78 4.32 -3.44 -12.95
N SER A 79 5.18 -3.01 -12.02
CA SER A 79 5.90 -3.91 -11.12
C SER A 79 4.93 -4.59 -10.14
N GLN A 80 3.99 -3.83 -9.58
CA GLN A 80 2.96 -4.36 -8.69
C GLN A 80 2.08 -5.40 -9.39
N GLN A 81 1.64 -5.14 -10.60
CA GLN A 81 0.86 -6.08 -11.41
C GLN A 81 1.58 -7.43 -11.54
N LYS A 82 2.85 -7.41 -11.93
CA LYS A 82 3.66 -8.63 -12.08
C LYS A 82 3.77 -9.41 -10.76
N GLY A 83 3.96 -8.72 -9.64
CA GLY A 83 4.01 -9.34 -8.32
C GLY A 83 2.69 -10.01 -7.94
N LEU A 84 1.54 -9.34 -8.19
CA LEU A 84 0.21 -9.90 -7.93
C LEU A 84 -0.09 -11.12 -8.82
N GLU A 85 0.21 -11.01 -10.11
CA GLU A 85 -0.04 -12.10 -11.07
C GLU A 85 0.79 -13.35 -10.72
N LEU A 86 2.06 -13.19 -10.35
CA LEU A 86 2.90 -14.29 -9.88
C LEU A 86 2.35 -14.93 -8.60
N ALA A 87 1.97 -14.12 -7.60
CA ALA A 87 1.40 -14.62 -6.36
C ALA A 87 0.09 -15.39 -6.60
N ALA A 88 -0.80 -14.88 -7.46
CA ALA A 88 -2.05 -15.54 -7.81
C ALA A 88 -1.82 -16.88 -8.51
N ALA A 89 -0.85 -16.97 -9.42
CA ALA A 89 -0.48 -18.20 -10.10
C ALA A 89 0.02 -19.26 -9.12
N GLU A 90 0.94 -18.89 -8.22
CA GLU A 90 1.45 -19.83 -7.20
C GLU A 90 0.35 -20.28 -6.22
N LEU A 91 -0.54 -19.38 -5.78
CA LEU A 91 -1.63 -19.74 -4.87
C LEU A 91 -2.63 -20.69 -5.53
N ALA A 92 -2.84 -20.57 -6.83
CA ALA A 92 -3.66 -21.53 -7.59
C ALA A 92 -3.04 -22.93 -7.63
N GLU A 93 -1.70 -23.04 -7.62
CA GLU A 93 -0.99 -24.33 -7.54
C GLU A 93 -1.07 -24.96 -6.13
N VAL A 94 -1.07 -24.13 -5.06
CA VAL A 94 -1.25 -24.61 -3.68
C VAL A 94 -2.63 -25.25 -3.52
N GLY A 95 -3.66 -24.69 -4.16
CA GLY A 95 -5.03 -25.19 -4.12
C GLY A 95 -5.76 -24.92 -2.81
N GLY A 96 -7.00 -25.41 -2.71
CA GLY A 96 -7.90 -25.21 -1.59
C GLY A 96 -8.61 -23.86 -1.65
N VAL A 97 -7.90 -22.77 -1.89
CA VAL A 97 -8.45 -21.43 -2.13
C VAL A 97 -7.91 -20.90 -3.46
N THR A 98 -8.76 -20.30 -4.26
CA THR A 98 -8.37 -19.63 -5.51
C THR A 98 -8.87 -18.18 -5.48
N TYR A 99 -8.23 -17.31 -6.26
CA TYR A 99 -8.51 -15.88 -6.29
C TYR A 99 -8.92 -15.46 -7.69
N ASP A 100 -10.02 -14.69 -7.78
CA ASP A 100 -10.42 -13.99 -9.00
C ASP A 100 -9.87 -12.56 -8.91
N LEU A 101 -8.68 -12.36 -9.52
CA LEU A 101 -7.94 -11.11 -9.46
C LEU A 101 -8.35 -10.19 -10.62
N VAL A 102 -8.99 -9.06 -10.30
CA VAL A 102 -9.38 -8.01 -11.24
C VAL A 102 -8.49 -6.80 -11.03
N ILE A 103 -7.66 -6.47 -12.03
CA ILE A 103 -6.73 -5.34 -11.99
C ILE A 103 -7.25 -4.22 -12.89
N GLU A 104 -7.41 -3.02 -12.33
CA GLU A 104 -7.90 -1.83 -13.01
C GLU A 104 -6.85 -0.70 -12.93
N ASP A 105 -6.75 0.07 -14.03
CA ASP A 105 -5.81 1.18 -14.17
C ASP A 105 -6.40 2.48 -13.60
N ASP A 106 -5.79 3.04 -12.55
CA ASP A 106 -6.15 4.37 -12.02
C ASP A 106 -5.51 5.53 -12.82
N GLN A 107 -4.69 5.23 -13.84
CA GLN A 107 -4.05 6.17 -14.75
C GLN A 107 -3.18 7.23 -14.05
N THR A 108 -2.78 7.00 -12.80
CA THR A 108 -2.15 8.01 -11.93
C THR A 108 -3.05 9.27 -11.71
N ASP A 109 -4.34 9.16 -12.00
CA ASP A 109 -5.32 10.25 -11.78
C ASP A 109 -6.22 9.91 -10.58
N PRO A 110 -6.19 10.72 -9.49
CA PRO A 110 -7.00 10.46 -8.31
C PRO A 110 -8.52 10.36 -8.59
N ARG A 111 -9.02 11.04 -9.61
CA ARG A 111 -10.45 10.95 -10.00
C ARG A 111 -10.76 9.63 -10.68
N GLN A 112 -9.84 9.11 -11.49
CA GLN A 112 -9.97 7.78 -12.05
C GLN A 112 -9.88 6.74 -10.94
N GLY A 113 -8.96 6.92 -9.98
CA GLY A 113 -8.86 6.07 -8.78
C GLY A 113 -10.17 5.97 -8.00
N ILE A 114 -10.91 7.08 -7.82
CA ILE A 114 -12.26 7.07 -7.24
C ILE A 114 -13.19 6.15 -8.04
N THR A 115 -13.25 6.33 -9.37
CA THR A 115 -14.13 5.52 -10.24
C THR A 115 -13.77 4.04 -10.19
N VAL A 116 -12.48 3.72 -10.21
CA VAL A 116 -11.98 2.33 -10.10
C VAL A 116 -12.38 1.72 -8.75
N PHE A 117 -12.22 2.46 -7.65
CA PHE A 117 -12.63 1.97 -6.33
C PHE A 117 -14.14 1.77 -6.20
N GLU A 118 -14.96 2.68 -6.76
CA GLU A 118 -16.42 2.49 -6.82
C GLU A 118 -16.79 1.18 -7.52
N GLN A 119 -16.12 0.86 -8.64
CA GLN A 119 -16.37 -0.38 -9.40
C GLN A 119 -15.86 -1.62 -8.64
N LEU A 120 -14.61 -1.60 -8.17
CA LEU A 120 -14.02 -2.76 -7.50
C LEU A 120 -14.73 -3.12 -6.20
N THR A 121 -15.21 -2.13 -5.44
CA THR A 121 -15.89 -2.37 -4.16
C THR A 121 -17.29 -3.00 -4.30
N GLU A 122 -17.90 -2.97 -5.50
CA GLU A 122 -19.18 -3.64 -5.73
C GLU A 122 -19.05 -5.17 -5.60
N ASP A 123 -18.03 -5.75 -6.24
CA ASP A 123 -17.89 -7.20 -6.41
C ASP A 123 -16.73 -7.83 -5.62
N SER A 124 -15.76 -7.06 -5.12
CA SER A 124 -14.59 -7.60 -4.45
C SER A 124 -14.82 -7.90 -2.96
N SER A 125 -14.19 -8.95 -2.48
CA SER A 125 -14.05 -9.28 -1.06
C SER A 125 -13.00 -8.44 -0.36
N VAL A 126 -11.96 -8.03 -1.10
CA VAL A 126 -10.85 -7.17 -0.65
C VAL A 126 -10.31 -6.39 -1.85
N VAL A 127 -9.82 -5.17 -1.62
CA VAL A 127 -9.19 -4.34 -2.65
C VAL A 127 -7.73 -4.07 -2.28
N ILE A 128 -6.84 -4.18 -3.26
CA ILE A 128 -5.41 -3.85 -3.17
C ILE A 128 -5.17 -2.47 -3.79
N GLY A 129 -4.35 -1.65 -3.14
CA GLY A 129 -3.95 -0.35 -3.68
C GLY A 129 -4.69 0.86 -3.07
N PRO A 130 -4.74 2.02 -3.77
CA PRO A 130 -4.08 2.30 -5.06
C PRO A 130 -2.54 2.43 -4.94
N THR A 131 -1.84 2.61 -6.08
CA THR A 131 -0.37 2.69 -6.09
C THR A 131 0.15 3.88 -5.28
N LEU A 132 -0.43 5.07 -5.44
CA LEU A 132 0.05 6.30 -4.81
C LEU A 132 -0.76 6.73 -3.60
N SER A 133 -0.08 7.32 -2.60
CA SER A 133 -0.73 7.84 -1.38
C SER A 133 -1.77 8.93 -1.66
N ASN A 134 -1.55 9.79 -2.65
CA ASN A 134 -2.55 10.79 -3.07
C ASN A 134 -3.86 10.15 -3.55
N GLY A 135 -3.77 9.05 -4.30
CA GLY A 135 -4.93 8.27 -4.70
C GLY A 135 -5.60 7.61 -3.50
N ALA A 136 -4.81 7.08 -2.57
CA ALA A 136 -5.30 6.40 -1.37
C ALA A 136 -6.18 7.31 -0.51
N PHE A 137 -5.76 8.54 -0.26
CA PHE A 137 -6.56 9.51 0.51
C PHE A 137 -7.92 9.85 -0.12
N GLN A 138 -8.06 9.67 -1.43
CA GLN A 138 -9.29 10.01 -2.15
C GLN A 138 -10.17 8.78 -2.42
N ALA A 139 -9.57 7.62 -2.65
CA ALA A 139 -10.29 6.43 -3.10
C ALA A 139 -10.59 5.43 -1.95
N GLN A 140 -9.68 5.25 -1.00
CA GLN A 140 -9.88 4.28 0.09
C GLN A 140 -11.09 4.57 1.00
N PRO A 141 -11.51 5.83 1.25
CA PRO A 141 -12.75 6.10 1.97
C PRO A 141 -14.00 5.45 1.35
N ILE A 142 -14.02 5.22 0.03
CA ILE A 142 -15.11 4.52 -0.67
C ILE A 142 -15.21 3.07 -0.19
N ALA A 143 -14.08 2.37 -0.13
CA ALA A 143 -14.02 1.01 0.37
C ALA A 143 -14.38 0.93 1.86
N GLN A 144 -13.93 1.91 2.67
CA GLN A 144 -14.32 2.02 4.07
C GLN A 144 -15.84 2.15 4.23
N GLU A 145 -16.50 3.00 3.45
CA GLU A 145 -17.95 3.18 3.46
C GLU A 145 -18.71 1.94 2.97
N ALA A 146 -18.13 1.23 2.00
CA ALA A 146 -18.69 0.00 1.46
C ALA A 146 -18.43 -1.24 2.35
N GLY A 147 -17.63 -1.11 3.42
CA GLY A 147 -17.24 -2.23 4.28
C GLY A 147 -16.38 -3.26 3.54
N VAL A 148 -15.50 -2.80 2.65
CA VAL A 148 -14.55 -3.63 1.90
C VAL A 148 -13.15 -3.40 2.45
N PRO A 149 -12.46 -4.45 2.95
CA PRO A 149 -11.07 -4.30 3.38
C PRO A 149 -10.17 -3.83 2.23
N VAL A 150 -9.23 -2.95 2.55
CA VAL A 150 -8.18 -2.50 1.63
C VAL A 150 -6.82 -2.89 2.18
N LEU A 151 -5.97 -3.44 1.32
CA LEU A 151 -4.57 -3.65 1.63
C LEU A 151 -3.71 -2.73 0.75
N ALA A 152 -3.18 -1.66 1.33
CA ALA A 152 -2.26 -0.75 0.69
C ALA A 152 -0.87 -1.40 0.59
N ILE A 153 -0.34 -1.51 -0.63
CA ILE A 153 0.94 -2.21 -0.89
C ILE A 153 2.13 -1.28 -1.14
N SER A 154 1.89 0.02 -1.31
CA SER A 154 2.95 1.02 -1.56
C SER A 154 2.64 2.42 -1.01
N ASN A 155 1.57 2.58 -0.26
CA ASN A 155 1.18 3.86 0.31
C ASN A 155 1.91 4.08 1.64
N THR A 156 2.93 4.92 1.66
CA THR A 156 3.85 5.12 2.79
C THR A 156 3.60 6.38 3.59
N ALA A 157 2.78 7.30 3.09
CA ALA A 157 2.43 8.54 3.78
C ALA A 157 1.77 8.29 5.15
N ALA A 158 1.94 9.24 6.06
CA ALA A 158 1.25 9.22 7.35
C ALA A 158 -0.26 9.29 7.17
N GLY A 159 -1.03 8.63 8.05
CA GLY A 159 -2.49 8.74 8.09
C GLY A 159 -3.27 7.87 7.11
N ILE A 160 -2.63 7.03 6.30
CA ILE A 160 -3.31 6.11 5.38
C ILE A 160 -4.28 5.19 6.14
N THR A 161 -3.81 4.45 7.11
CA THR A 161 -4.64 3.52 7.91
C THR A 161 -5.61 4.23 8.87
N ALA A 162 -5.34 5.49 9.19
CA ALA A 162 -6.23 6.31 10.01
C ALA A 162 -7.55 6.72 9.31
N GLN A 163 -7.67 6.48 8.00
CA GLN A 163 -8.90 6.75 7.24
C GLN A 163 -10.07 5.84 7.65
N GLY A 164 -9.79 4.67 8.24
CA GLY A 164 -10.83 3.77 8.69
C GLY A 164 -10.31 2.41 9.15
N ASP A 165 -11.18 1.62 9.76
CA ASP A 165 -10.84 0.31 10.33
C ASP A 165 -10.86 -0.85 9.31
N TYR A 166 -11.21 -0.55 8.06
CA TYR A 166 -11.07 -1.46 6.91
C TYR A 166 -9.77 -1.22 6.12
N ILE A 167 -8.97 -0.20 6.48
CA ILE A 167 -7.76 0.16 5.74
C ILE A 167 -6.54 -0.40 6.46
N PHE A 168 -5.82 -1.27 5.77
CA PHE A 168 -4.58 -1.94 6.19
C PHE A 168 -3.46 -1.61 5.21
N ARG A 169 -2.21 -1.81 5.62
CA ARG A 169 -1.07 -1.74 4.68
C ARG A 169 0.00 -2.77 4.98
N VAL A 170 0.69 -3.19 3.93
CA VAL A 170 1.86 -4.06 3.96
C VAL A 170 3.15 -3.29 3.67
N SER A 171 3.04 -2.07 3.14
CA SER A 171 4.19 -1.17 2.99
C SER A 171 4.60 -0.55 4.32
N LEU A 172 5.91 -0.42 4.55
CA LEU A 172 6.43 0.37 5.67
C LEU A 172 6.08 1.85 5.50
N THR A 173 5.92 2.55 6.60
CA THR A 173 5.69 3.99 6.61
C THR A 173 6.99 4.77 6.38
N GLU A 174 6.89 6.01 5.90
CA GLU A 174 8.04 6.93 5.88
C GLU A 174 8.69 7.04 7.27
N ALA A 175 7.87 7.06 8.33
CA ALA A 175 8.35 7.15 9.72
C ALA A 175 9.15 5.92 10.19
N GLN A 176 8.95 4.75 9.57
CA GLN A 176 9.73 3.54 9.88
C GLN A 176 11.04 3.48 9.08
N VAL A 177 11.07 4.02 7.86
CA VAL A 177 12.19 3.86 6.92
C VAL A 177 13.17 5.04 6.96
N ILE A 178 12.67 6.27 6.94
CA ILE A 178 13.51 7.47 6.80
C ILE A 178 14.49 7.68 7.96
N PRO A 179 14.11 7.50 9.25
CA PRO A 179 15.06 7.70 10.35
C PRO A 179 16.30 6.80 10.23
N GLN A 180 16.11 5.53 9.86
CA GLN A 180 17.22 4.59 9.64
C GLN A 180 18.07 5.00 8.44
N THR A 181 17.44 5.53 7.38
CA THR A 181 18.13 6.01 6.19
C THR A 181 19.02 7.22 6.50
N VAL A 182 18.50 8.20 7.26
CA VAL A 182 19.22 9.39 7.65
C VAL A 182 20.37 9.03 8.59
N ALA A 183 20.11 8.21 9.63
CA ALA A 183 21.14 7.76 10.57
C ALA A 183 22.29 7.04 9.85
N LYS A 184 21.95 6.08 8.93
CA LYS A 184 22.98 5.35 8.16
C LYS A 184 23.75 6.25 7.20
N ALA A 185 23.07 7.15 6.49
CA ALA A 185 23.74 8.10 5.62
C ALA A 185 24.67 9.05 6.42
N THR A 186 24.24 9.52 7.59
CA THR A 186 25.05 10.35 8.48
C THR A 186 26.28 9.60 8.98
N GLU A 187 26.13 8.32 9.36
CA GLU A 187 27.25 7.46 9.75
C GLU A 187 28.28 7.30 8.64
N VAL A 188 27.82 7.00 7.42
CA VAL A 188 28.71 6.66 6.29
C VAL A 188 29.35 7.90 5.68
N TYR A 189 28.59 9.00 5.52
CA TYR A 189 29.06 10.19 4.80
C TYR A 189 29.48 11.34 5.72
N GLY A 190 29.17 11.25 7.02
CA GLY A 190 29.54 12.31 7.98
C GLY A 190 28.76 13.60 7.77
N LEU A 191 27.45 13.52 7.59
CA LEU A 191 26.60 14.67 7.24
C LEU A 191 26.57 15.68 8.40
N GLU A 192 26.85 16.95 8.11
CA GLU A 192 26.74 18.09 9.03
C GLU A 192 25.74 19.14 8.54
N ASP A 193 25.67 19.34 7.19
CA ASP A 193 24.82 20.33 6.54
C ASP A 193 24.22 19.77 5.26
N VAL A 194 22.89 19.88 5.09
CA VAL A 194 22.20 19.35 3.92
C VAL A 194 21.21 20.37 3.33
N VAL A 195 20.89 20.20 2.04
CA VAL A 195 19.74 20.85 1.41
C VAL A 195 18.64 19.84 1.24
N VAL A 196 17.42 20.18 1.69
CA VAL A 196 16.23 19.36 1.52
C VAL A 196 15.42 19.87 0.34
N MET A 197 14.95 18.95 -0.53
CA MET A 197 14.12 19.27 -1.69
C MET A 197 12.89 18.36 -1.70
N TYR A 198 11.68 18.89 -1.94
CA TYR A 198 10.47 18.05 -2.03
C TYR A 198 9.41 18.67 -2.94
N SER A 199 8.52 17.84 -3.50
CA SER A 199 7.35 18.37 -4.17
C SER A 199 6.26 18.70 -3.16
N ASN A 200 5.75 19.95 -3.22
CA ASN A 200 4.81 20.50 -2.25
C ASN A 200 3.34 20.42 -2.71
N ASP A 201 3.07 19.56 -3.68
CA ASP A 201 1.74 19.28 -4.24
C ASP A 201 1.40 17.78 -4.27
N ASP A 202 2.07 17.02 -3.39
CA ASP A 202 1.88 15.58 -3.26
C ASP A 202 1.98 15.14 -1.79
N ALA A 203 0.95 14.47 -1.28
CA ALA A 203 0.85 14.08 0.13
C ALA A 203 1.95 13.10 0.58
N PHE A 204 2.42 12.22 -0.33
CA PHE A 204 3.54 11.33 -0.04
C PHE A 204 4.83 12.13 0.18
N THR A 205 5.14 13.05 -0.73
CA THR A 205 6.38 13.83 -0.68
C THR A 205 6.40 14.84 0.45
N GLU A 206 5.24 15.43 0.80
CA GLU A 206 5.10 16.27 2.00
C GLU A 206 5.31 15.45 3.27
N SER A 207 4.70 14.27 3.38
CA SER A 207 4.90 13.34 4.51
C SER A 207 6.37 12.93 4.64
N GLY A 208 7.02 12.59 3.53
CA GLY A 208 8.45 12.27 3.51
C GLY A 208 9.34 13.44 3.95
N TYR A 209 9.04 14.66 3.49
CA TYR A 209 9.74 15.86 3.93
C TYR A 209 9.65 16.09 5.44
N GLU A 210 8.46 15.94 6.02
CA GLU A 210 8.26 16.11 7.47
C GLU A 210 9.11 15.11 8.26
N VAL A 211 9.15 13.84 7.82
CA VAL A 211 9.93 12.80 8.48
C VAL A 211 11.43 13.01 8.27
N PHE A 212 11.89 13.37 7.06
CA PHE A 212 13.29 13.72 6.82
C PHE A 212 13.74 14.88 7.70
N SER A 213 12.93 15.93 7.82
CA SER A 213 13.27 17.09 8.65
C SER A 213 13.44 16.72 10.12
N SER A 214 12.53 15.86 10.65
CA SER A 214 12.63 15.37 12.02
C SER A 214 13.85 14.48 12.22
N ALA A 215 14.12 13.56 11.31
CA ALA A 215 15.25 12.64 11.41
C ALA A 215 16.61 13.36 11.32
N LEU A 216 16.71 14.37 10.46
CA LEU A 216 17.92 15.21 10.35
C LEU A 216 18.15 16.02 11.63
N GLU A 217 17.10 16.56 12.25
CA GLU A 217 17.19 17.26 13.53
C GLU A 217 17.64 16.30 14.65
N GLU A 218 17.10 15.08 14.70
CA GLU A 218 17.49 14.05 15.68
C GLU A 218 18.95 13.62 15.55
N GLU A 219 19.49 13.53 14.33
CA GLU A 219 20.90 13.24 14.05
C GLU A 219 21.81 14.48 14.21
N GLY A 220 21.25 15.66 14.48
CA GLY A 220 22.00 16.91 14.64
C GLY A 220 22.52 17.48 13.32
N VAL A 221 21.98 17.08 12.19
CA VAL A 221 22.33 17.58 10.86
C VAL A 221 21.57 18.88 10.59
N THR A 222 22.27 19.90 10.14
CA THR A 222 21.70 21.21 9.81
C THR A 222 21.01 21.15 8.44
N VAL A 223 19.81 21.69 8.33
CA VAL A 223 19.17 21.94 7.03
C VAL A 223 19.42 23.40 6.66
N SER A 224 20.38 23.66 5.75
CA SER A 224 20.74 25.02 5.33
C SER A 224 19.69 25.66 4.42
N GLU A 225 19.06 24.88 3.57
CA GLU A 225 18.01 25.33 2.66
C GLU A 225 16.92 24.25 2.52
N THR A 226 15.67 24.73 2.36
CA THR A 226 14.54 23.88 1.97
C THR A 226 13.94 24.41 0.68
N LEU A 227 14.04 23.64 -0.39
CA LEU A 227 13.61 24.00 -1.73
C LEU A 227 12.40 23.16 -2.16
N THR A 228 11.43 23.80 -2.78
CA THR A 228 10.22 23.11 -3.23
C THR A 228 10.04 23.16 -4.73
N PHE A 229 9.42 22.11 -5.25
CA PHE A 229 9.05 21.99 -6.66
C PHE A 229 7.63 21.39 -6.80
N SER A 230 7.07 21.43 -8.01
CA SER A 230 5.86 20.69 -8.32
C SER A 230 6.21 19.29 -8.82
N LYS A 231 5.41 18.27 -8.46
CA LYS A 231 5.61 16.89 -8.96
C LYS A 231 5.61 16.77 -10.49
N ALA A 232 5.09 17.76 -11.20
CA ALA A 232 5.12 17.84 -12.66
C ALA A 232 6.38 18.55 -13.22
N ASP A 233 7.25 19.08 -12.37
CA ASP A 233 8.46 19.75 -12.81
C ASP A 233 9.48 18.74 -13.38
N THR A 234 10.16 19.13 -14.44
CA THR A 234 11.21 18.35 -15.11
C THR A 234 12.51 19.12 -15.29
N ASP A 235 12.53 20.42 -14.96
CA ASP A 235 13.73 21.25 -14.98
C ASP A 235 14.04 21.80 -13.59
N PHE A 236 15.07 21.26 -12.99
CA PHE A 236 15.51 21.56 -11.62
C PHE A 236 16.76 22.45 -11.55
N ARG A 237 17.30 22.90 -12.70
CA ARG A 237 18.60 23.59 -12.76
C ARG A 237 18.66 24.86 -11.91
N ALA A 238 17.56 25.60 -11.81
CA ALA A 238 17.50 26.80 -10.97
C ALA A 238 17.61 26.44 -9.48
N LEU A 239 16.80 25.49 -9.01
CA LEU A 239 16.82 25.00 -7.63
C LEU A 239 18.16 24.33 -7.28
N LEU A 240 18.70 23.51 -8.20
CA LEU A 240 20.00 22.87 -8.01
C LEU A 240 21.16 23.86 -7.98
N THR A 241 21.06 24.99 -8.70
CA THR A 241 22.05 26.06 -8.61
C THR A 241 22.03 26.75 -7.24
N GLU A 242 20.84 26.93 -6.67
CA GLU A 242 20.64 27.44 -5.31
C GLU A 242 21.17 26.44 -4.28
N ALA A 243 20.77 25.17 -4.38
CA ALA A 243 21.27 24.10 -3.53
C ALA A 243 22.81 24.00 -3.55
N LYS A 244 23.43 24.08 -4.73
CA LYS A 244 24.89 24.05 -4.89
C LYS A 244 25.58 25.23 -4.19
N ALA A 245 24.95 26.40 -4.19
CA ALA A 245 25.51 27.60 -3.57
C ALA A 245 25.58 27.52 -2.03
N ALA A 246 24.77 26.65 -1.43
CA ALA A 246 24.82 26.34 -0.01
C ALA A 246 26.00 25.43 0.38
N GLU A 247 26.68 24.81 -0.60
CA GLU A 247 27.80 23.86 -0.41
C GLU A 247 27.46 22.69 0.56
N PRO A 248 26.30 22.00 0.40
CA PRO A 248 25.87 20.96 1.33
C PRO A 248 26.70 19.68 1.23
N ASP A 249 26.72 18.89 2.30
CA ASP A 249 27.29 17.53 2.34
C ASP A 249 26.43 16.50 1.58
N ALA A 250 25.12 16.75 1.48
CA ALA A 250 24.19 15.92 0.71
C ALA A 250 22.96 16.71 0.24
N LEU A 251 22.29 16.21 -0.80
CA LEU A 251 20.91 16.57 -1.12
C LEU A 251 19.97 15.51 -0.56
N VAL A 252 18.96 15.92 0.19
CA VAL A 252 17.90 15.04 0.71
C VAL A 252 16.61 15.34 -0.08
N VAL A 253 16.06 14.33 -0.75
CA VAL A 253 15.00 14.57 -1.73
C VAL A 253 13.79 13.68 -1.47
N SER A 254 12.63 14.28 -1.20
CA SER A 254 11.34 13.59 -1.20
C SER A 254 10.61 13.87 -2.52
N GLY A 255 10.57 12.87 -3.39
CA GLY A 255 10.02 12.98 -4.75
C GLY A 255 9.64 11.61 -5.32
N LEU A 256 8.80 11.62 -6.35
CA LEU A 256 8.49 10.44 -7.16
C LEU A 256 9.51 10.26 -8.27
N ILE A 257 9.51 9.08 -8.92
CA ILE A 257 10.53 8.68 -9.90
C ILE A 257 10.65 9.65 -11.09
N GLU A 258 9.53 10.25 -11.54
CA GLU A 258 9.49 11.19 -12.65
C GLU A 258 10.25 12.49 -12.34
N ALA A 259 10.28 12.93 -11.10
CA ALA A 259 11.06 14.06 -10.64
C ALA A 259 12.50 13.61 -10.27
N ALA A 260 12.65 12.43 -9.68
CA ALA A 260 13.93 11.89 -9.23
C ALA A 260 14.95 11.79 -10.37
N ILE A 261 14.57 11.19 -11.49
CA ILE A 261 15.48 10.97 -12.63
C ILE A 261 16.04 12.29 -13.20
N PRO A 262 15.20 13.28 -13.61
CA PRO A 262 15.74 14.53 -14.11
C PRO A 262 16.46 15.36 -13.04
N LEU A 263 16.04 15.31 -11.76
CA LEU A 263 16.72 15.99 -10.67
C LEU A 263 18.14 15.44 -10.48
N VAL A 264 18.28 14.13 -10.34
CA VAL A 264 19.58 13.46 -10.18
C VAL A 264 20.49 13.72 -11.38
N THR A 265 19.97 13.57 -12.61
CA THR A 265 20.73 13.81 -13.83
C THR A 265 21.23 15.24 -13.91
N GLN A 266 20.36 16.24 -13.66
CA GLN A 266 20.71 17.65 -13.73
C GLN A 266 21.64 18.07 -12.57
N ALA A 267 21.53 17.44 -11.39
CA ALA A 267 22.48 17.65 -10.30
C ALA A 267 23.91 17.28 -10.73
N ARG A 268 24.10 16.11 -11.32
CA ARG A 268 25.41 15.66 -11.81
C ARG A 268 25.91 16.51 -13.00
N GLU A 269 25.04 16.92 -13.93
CA GLU A 269 25.37 17.87 -14.99
C GLU A 269 25.90 19.20 -14.46
N LEU A 270 25.39 19.67 -13.33
CA LEU A 270 25.83 20.90 -12.66
C LEU A 270 27.06 20.68 -11.77
N GLY A 271 27.62 19.47 -11.71
CA GLY A 271 28.77 19.13 -10.87
C GLY A 271 28.42 19.16 -9.38
N ILE A 272 27.25 18.66 -9.02
CA ILE A 272 26.86 18.35 -7.64
C ILE A 272 27.15 16.86 -7.46
N ASP A 273 28.31 16.54 -6.85
CA ASP A 273 28.83 15.19 -6.73
C ASP A 273 28.58 14.60 -5.32
N VAL A 274 27.98 15.36 -4.41
CA VAL A 274 27.62 14.90 -3.06
C VAL A 274 26.53 13.81 -3.12
N PRO A 275 26.40 12.97 -2.07
CA PRO A 275 25.33 11.99 -2.00
C PRO A 275 23.95 12.62 -2.18
N ILE A 276 23.06 11.89 -2.86
CA ILE A 276 21.65 12.25 -2.97
C ILE A 276 20.88 11.18 -2.20
N ILE A 277 20.16 11.59 -1.14
CA ILE A 277 19.39 10.70 -0.27
C ILE A 277 17.93 10.85 -0.65
N GLY A 278 17.36 9.80 -1.26
CA GLY A 278 15.97 9.75 -1.70
C GLY A 278 15.05 9.02 -0.73
N GLY A 279 13.79 9.39 -0.71
CA GLY A 279 12.72 8.60 -0.06
C GLY A 279 12.30 7.41 -0.93
N ASN A 280 11.24 6.69 -0.48
CA ASN A 280 10.74 5.48 -1.12
C ASN A 280 10.43 5.63 -2.63
N GLY A 281 10.04 6.83 -3.09
CA GLY A 281 9.77 7.09 -4.51
C GLY A 281 11.00 6.99 -5.43
N PHE A 282 12.22 7.01 -4.89
CA PHE A 282 13.46 6.77 -5.65
C PHE A 282 13.77 5.28 -5.83
N ASN A 283 13.12 4.40 -5.08
CA ASN A 283 13.40 2.97 -5.09
C ASN A 283 12.76 2.28 -6.30
N ASN A 284 13.19 2.64 -7.49
CA ASN A 284 12.70 2.08 -8.74
C ASN A 284 13.87 1.86 -9.71
N PRO A 285 13.98 0.68 -10.36
CA PRO A 285 15.06 0.39 -11.31
C PRO A 285 15.15 1.39 -12.47
N LYS A 286 14.06 2.10 -12.78
CA LYS A 286 14.03 3.16 -13.78
C LYS A 286 15.01 4.30 -13.45
N LEU A 287 15.33 4.50 -12.16
CA LEU A 287 16.34 5.47 -11.74
C LEU A 287 17.70 5.19 -12.42
N MET A 288 18.13 3.93 -12.45
CA MET A 288 19.36 3.51 -13.09
C MET A 288 19.20 3.39 -14.60
N ALA A 289 18.07 2.85 -15.06
CA ALA A 289 17.83 2.63 -16.50
C ALA A 289 17.83 3.95 -17.30
N ASP A 290 17.22 5.01 -16.77
CA ASP A 290 17.09 6.31 -17.44
C ASP A 290 18.10 7.34 -16.93
N GLY A 291 18.53 7.25 -15.67
CA GLY A 291 19.54 8.13 -15.07
C GLY A 291 20.98 7.72 -15.38
N GLY A 292 21.20 6.44 -15.70
CA GLY A 292 22.54 5.91 -16.01
C GLY A 292 23.56 6.21 -14.90
N ASP A 293 24.75 6.63 -15.29
CA ASP A 293 25.85 6.96 -14.36
C ASP A 293 25.48 8.07 -13.35
N ALA A 294 24.48 8.90 -13.65
CA ALA A 294 24.05 9.96 -12.73
C ALA A 294 23.40 9.40 -11.47
N ALA A 295 22.83 8.22 -11.54
CA ALA A 295 22.20 7.54 -10.39
C ALA A 295 23.22 6.96 -9.39
N GLU A 296 24.48 6.79 -9.77
CA GLU A 296 25.52 6.24 -8.89
C GLU A 296 25.63 7.06 -7.59
N GLY A 297 25.68 6.36 -6.46
CA GLY A 297 25.77 6.96 -5.12
C GLY A 297 24.44 7.54 -4.60
N VAL A 298 23.33 7.34 -5.27
CA VAL A 298 22.01 7.67 -4.71
C VAL A 298 21.67 6.68 -3.60
N VAL A 299 21.35 7.19 -2.41
CA VAL A 299 20.97 6.40 -1.22
C VAL A 299 19.46 6.40 -1.09
N VAL A 300 18.87 5.25 -0.79
CA VAL A 300 17.41 5.08 -0.67
C VAL A 300 17.07 4.17 0.49
N GLY A 301 16.13 4.58 1.33
CA GLY A 301 15.49 3.67 2.28
C GLY A 301 14.48 2.76 1.58
N ALA A 302 14.47 1.50 1.94
CA ALA A 302 13.70 0.47 1.26
C ALA A 302 12.99 -0.47 2.25
N ALA A 303 11.89 -1.04 1.81
CA ALA A 303 11.19 -2.12 2.51
C ALA A 303 11.72 -3.52 2.10
N TRP A 304 12.54 -3.59 1.07
CA TRP A 304 13.09 -4.85 0.55
C TRP A 304 14.28 -4.57 -0.37
N ASN A 305 15.20 -5.52 -0.41
CA ASN A 305 16.31 -5.56 -1.36
C ASN A 305 16.47 -6.99 -1.90
N SER A 306 16.81 -7.13 -3.17
CA SER A 306 16.98 -8.44 -3.82
C SER A 306 18.10 -9.31 -3.21
N SER A 307 19.05 -8.69 -2.51
CA SER A 307 20.11 -9.42 -1.80
C SER A 307 19.70 -9.95 -0.42
N SER A 308 18.46 -9.71 0.02
CA SER A 308 17.95 -10.26 1.28
C SER A 308 18.11 -11.79 1.33
N GLU A 309 18.62 -12.29 2.45
CA GLU A 309 18.84 -13.73 2.62
C GLU A 309 17.52 -14.44 2.93
N GLY A 310 17.42 -15.72 2.54
CA GLY A 310 16.31 -16.59 2.88
C GLY A 310 15.75 -17.38 1.69
N GLU A 311 15.15 -18.53 2.01
CA GLU A 311 14.58 -19.43 0.99
C GLU A 311 13.41 -18.81 0.23
N LEU A 312 12.55 -18.05 0.93
CA LEU A 312 11.39 -17.37 0.31
C LEU A 312 11.84 -16.31 -0.70
N ASN A 313 12.85 -15.50 -0.33
CA ASN A 313 13.38 -14.50 -1.24
C ASN A 313 14.03 -15.13 -2.47
N THR A 314 14.84 -16.19 -2.27
CA THR A 314 15.48 -16.92 -3.38
C THR A 314 14.43 -17.49 -4.32
N ALA A 315 13.40 -18.17 -3.79
CA ALA A 315 12.33 -18.76 -4.59
C ALA A 315 11.53 -17.68 -5.38
N PHE A 316 11.24 -16.55 -4.74
CA PHE A 316 10.57 -15.42 -5.40
C PHE A 316 11.40 -14.84 -6.56
N LEU A 317 12.71 -14.63 -6.35
CA LEU A 317 13.60 -14.12 -7.39
C LEU A 317 13.66 -15.07 -8.59
N GLU A 318 13.80 -16.38 -8.36
CA GLU A 318 13.84 -17.40 -9.41
C GLU A 318 12.51 -17.49 -10.16
N ALA A 319 11.38 -17.49 -9.45
CA ALA A 319 10.05 -17.55 -10.06
C ALA A 319 9.74 -16.30 -10.88
N PHE A 320 10.04 -15.11 -10.33
CA PHE A 320 9.81 -13.84 -11.01
C PHE A 320 10.67 -13.72 -12.29
N GLU A 321 11.96 -14.10 -12.23
CA GLU A 321 12.84 -14.09 -13.40
C GLU A 321 12.38 -15.09 -14.46
N ALA A 322 11.91 -16.29 -14.05
CA ALA A 322 11.41 -17.30 -14.96
C ALA A 322 10.14 -16.83 -15.71
N GLU A 323 9.24 -16.12 -15.04
CA GLU A 323 7.98 -15.64 -15.62
C GLU A 323 8.17 -14.37 -16.45
N HIS A 324 8.96 -13.41 -15.96
CA HIS A 324 9.04 -12.07 -16.54
C HIS A 324 10.37 -11.79 -17.28
N GLY A 325 11.38 -12.64 -17.16
CA GLY A 325 12.69 -12.47 -17.80
C GLY A 325 13.49 -11.26 -17.26
N ALA A 326 13.16 -10.79 -16.04
CA ALA A 326 13.76 -9.66 -15.38
C ALA A 326 13.79 -9.87 -13.87
N GLN A 327 14.66 -9.15 -13.16
CA GLN A 327 14.65 -9.16 -11.70
C GLN A 327 13.48 -8.34 -11.16
N PRO A 328 12.86 -8.75 -10.04
CA PRO A 328 11.84 -7.96 -9.37
C PRO A 328 12.44 -6.72 -8.69
N ASP A 329 11.60 -5.72 -8.48
CA ASP A 329 11.88 -4.60 -7.59
C ASP A 329 11.06 -4.69 -6.29
N GLN A 330 11.24 -3.72 -5.40
CA GLN A 330 10.50 -3.65 -4.14
C GLN A 330 8.98 -3.65 -4.35
N PHE A 331 8.47 -2.97 -5.39
CA PHE A 331 7.03 -2.86 -5.63
C PHE A 331 6.42 -4.19 -6.06
N ALA A 332 7.16 -4.98 -6.83
CA ALA A 332 6.78 -6.35 -7.14
C ALA A 332 6.79 -7.24 -5.88
N ALA A 333 7.82 -7.14 -5.05
CA ALA A 333 7.93 -7.90 -3.80
C ALA A 333 6.81 -7.55 -2.80
N GLN A 334 6.47 -6.27 -2.66
CA GLN A 334 5.37 -5.80 -1.81
C GLN A 334 4.01 -6.28 -2.32
N ALA A 335 3.77 -6.23 -3.63
CA ALA A 335 2.53 -6.68 -4.23
C ALA A 335 2.35 -8.20 -4.11
N TYR A 336 3.41 -8.96 -4.40
CA TYR A 336 3.45 -10.41 -4.19
C TYR A 336 3.14 -10.77 -2.73
N THR A 337 3.82 -10.12 -1.78
CA THR A 337 3.56 -10.30 -0.35
C THR A 337 2.12 -9.91 0.02
N GLY A 338 1.60 -8.83 -0.54
CA GLY A 338 0.24 -8.36 -0.26
C GLY A 338 -0.82 -9.43 -0.54
N LEU A 339 -0.76 -10.10 -1.69
CA LEU A 339 -1.71 -11.16 -2.00
C LEU A 339 -1.49 -12.41 -1.12
N LYS A 340 -0.24 -12.75 -0.79
CA LYS A 340 0.06 -13.85 0.16
C LYS A 340 -0.45 -13.56 1.58
N VAL A 341 -0.39 -12.31 2.03
CA VAL A 341 -0.95 -11.87 3.31
C VAL A 341 -2.48 -11.94 3.30
N ILE A 342 -3.13 -11.59 2.18
CA ILE A 342 -4.58 -11.80 2.01
C ILE A 342 -4.92 -13.29 2.06
N ASP A 343 -4.16 -14.16 1.40
CA ASP A 343 -4.35 -15.61 1.45
C ASP A 343 -4.23 -16.14 2.89
N ALA A 344 -3.24 -15.69 3.64
CA ALA A 344 -3.09 -16.05 5.05
C ALA A 344 -4.31 -15.62 5.89
N ALA A 345 -4.84 -14.41 5.65
CA ALA A 345 -6.03 -13.91 6.32
C ALA A 345 -7.29 -14.72 5.97
N VAL A 346 -7.49 -15.04 4.69
CA VAL A 346 -8.60 -15.87 4.19
C VAL A 346 -8.54 -17.27 4.79
N ARG A 347 -7.36 -17.91 4.76
CA ARG A 347 -7.17 -19.27 5.29
C ARG A 347 -7.31 -19.34 6.81
N ALA A 348 -6.96 -18.30 7.55
CA ALA A 348 -7.12 -18.27 9.00
C ALA A 348 -8.59 -18.43 9.44
N GLY A 349 -9.50 -17.76 8.76
CA GLY A 349 -10.95 -17.87 8.98
C GLY A 349 -11.64 -18.88 8.07
N CYS A 350 -10.96 -19.40 7.06
CA CYS A 350 -11.49 -20.16 5.94
C CYS A 350 -12.74 -19.52 5.33
N SER A 351 -12.63 -18.23 5.03
CA SER A 351 -13.73 -17.40 4.55
C SER A 351 -13.23 -16.29 3.64
N GLY A 352 -13.91 -16.07 2.53
CA GLY A 352 -13.73 -14.94 1.62
C GLY A 352 -14.68 -13.78 1.92
N GLU A 353 -15.44 -13.83 3.02
CA GLU A 353 -16.32 -12.74 3.43
C GLU A 353 -15.52 -11.52 3.93
N ARG A 354 -15.99 -10.31 3.62
CA ARG A 354 -15.29 -9.04 3.91
C ARG A 354 -14.90 -8.86 5.37
N GLU A 355 -15.82 -9.14 6.29
CA GLU A 355 -15.56 -9.02 7.74
C GLU A 355 -14.54 -10.04 8.24
N ASP A 356 -14.55 -11.26 7.70
CA ASP A 356 -13.62 -12.31 8.08
C ASP A 356 -12.21 -12.01 7.52
N ILE A 357 -12.10 -11.50 6.30
CA ILE A 357 -10.82 -11.02 5.75
C ILE A 357 -10.27 -9.86 6.57
N LYS A 358 -11.11 -8.87 6.93
CA LYS A 358 -10.72 -7.77 7.82
C LYS A 358 -10.17 -8.30 9.15
N ALA A 359 -10.88 -9.24 9.78
CA ALA A 359 -10.46 -9.85 11.03
C ALA A 359 -9.16 -10.65 10.86
N GLY A 360 -9.02 -11.37 9.75
CA GLY A 360 -7.81 -12.10 9.39
C GLY A 360 -6.60 -11.18 9.19
N LEU A 361 -6.77 -10.08 8.46
CA LEU A 361 -5.71 -9.08 8.26
C LEU A 361 -5.27 -8.46 9.60
N ALA A 362 -6.21 -8.12 10.47
CA ALA A 362 -5.90 -7.61 11.81
C ALA A 362 -5.20 -8.66 12.72
N GLY A 363 -5.27 -9.93 12.38
CA GLY A 363 -4.64 -11.03 13.10
C GLY A 363 -3.29 -11.47 12.53
N ILE A 364 -2.76 -10.83 11.48
CA ILE A 364 -1.46 -11.16 10.90
C ILE A 364 -0.35 -10.83 11.90
N ALA A 365 0.39 -11.85 12.31
CA ALA A 365 1.49 -11.72 13.27
C ALA A 365 2.59 -12.75 12.93
N ASP A 366 3.82 -12.27 12.85
CA ASP A 366 5.04 -13.09 12.66
C ASP A 366 4.96 -14.04 11.45
N VAL A 367 4.40 -13.54 10.32
CA VAL A 367 4.31 -14.30 9.07
C VAL A 367 5.59 -14.12 8.26
N ASP A 368 6.24 -15.22 7.90
CA ASP A 368 7.42 -15.19 7.03
C ASP A 368 7.01 -14.86 5.60
N THR A 369 7.62 -13.83 5.04
CA THR A 369 7.37 -13.32 3.69
C THR A 369 8.68 -12.99 2.97
N VAL A 370 8.60 -12.62 1.70
CA VAL A 370 9.78 -12.12 0.97
C VAL A 370 10.28 -10.77 1.49
N LEU A 371 9.43 -10.04 2.24
CA LEU A 371 9.82 -8.81 2.94
C LEU A 371 10.47 -9.08 4.31
N GLY A 372 10.62 -10.33 4.70
CA GLY A 372 11.00 -10.77 6.03
C GLY A 372 9.80 -11.19 6.87
N THR A 373 9.99 -11.32 8.18
CA THR A 373 8.90 -11.64 9.13
C THR A 373 8.02 -10.41 9.30
N LEU A 374 6.75 -10.53 8.90
CA LEU A 374 5.81 -9.42 8.82
C LEU A 374 4.69 -9.59 9.85
N SER A 375 4.37 -8.50 10.54
CA SER A 375 3.18 -8.36 11.38
C SER A 375 2.38 -7.13 10.96
N ILE A 376 1.07 -7.14 11.24
CA ILE A 376 0.21 -5.97 11.13
C ILE A 376 -0.14 -5.51 12.54
N ASN A 377 0.22 -4.28 12.89
CA ASN A 377 0.06 -3.73 14.23
C ASN A 377 -1.38 -3.23 14.52
N ALA A 378 -1.61 -2.72 15.72
CA ALA A 378 -2.92 -2.23 16.14
C ALA A 378 -3.43 -1.03 15.32
N GLU A 379 -2.54 -0.24 14.73
CA GLU A 379 -2.82 0.85 13.81
C GLU A 379 -3.08 0.36 12.37
N ARG A 380 -2.97 -0.96 12.14
CA ARG A 380 -3.11 -1.66 10.83
C ARG A 380 -1.98 -1.35 9.86
N ASP A 381 -0.82 -0.93 10.37
CA ASP A 381 0.42 -0.75 9.65
C ASP A 381 1.28 -2.01 9.71
N ALA A 382 2.06 -2.25 8.66
CA ALA A 382 3.03 -3.34 8.68
C ALA A 382 4.21 -3.04 9.59
N GLU A 383 4.75 -4.11 10.18
CA GLU A 383 6.01 -4.14 10.91
C GLU A 383 6.90 -5.23 10.31
N HIS A 384 8.02 -4.83 9.76
CA HIS A 384 9.14 -5.67 9.32
C HIS A 384 10.40 -4.81 9.23
N GLU A 385 11.55 -5.40 8.91
CA GLU A 385 12.81 -4.68 8.85
C GLU A 385 12.91 -3.82 7.57
N ALA A 386 13.39 -2.58 7.73
CA ALA A 386 13.76 -1.71 6.63
C ALA A 386 15.23 -1.95 6.22
N VAL A 387 15.54 -1.62 4.98
CA VAL A 387 16.90 -1.72 4.43
C VAL A 387 17.33 -0.35 3.91
N VAL A 388 18.56 0.06 4.20
CA VAL A 388 19.18 1.21 3.54
C VAL A 388 20.07 0.72 2.41
N GLN A 389 19.87 1.25 1.23
CA GLN A 389 20.58 0.82 0.03
C GLN A 389 21.16 2.01 -0.73
N VAL A 390 22.14 1.72 -1.56
CA VAL A 390 22.81 2.69 -2.41
C VAL A 390 22.88 2.14 -3.84
N VAL A 391 22.85 3.02 -4.82
CA VAL A 391 23.11 2.63 -6.23
C VAL A 391 24.60 2.46 -6.42
N GLU A 392 25.03 1.22 -6.72
CA GLU A 392 26.41 0.88 -7.09
C GLU A 392 26.44 -0.02 -8.32
N ASN A 393 27.24 0.35 -9.31
CA ASN A 393 27.38 -0.37 -10.57
C ASN A 393 26.04 -0.60 -11.28
N GLY A 394 25.12 0.37 -11.20
CA GLY A 394 23.80 0.33 -11.82
C GLY A 394 22.80 -0.60 -11.14
N SER A 395 23.00 -0.93 -9.87
CA SER A 395 22.09 -1.77 -9.08
C SER A 395 21.97 -1.24 -7.64
N PHE A 396 20.85 -1.51 -6.99
CA PHE A 396 20.71 -1.26 -5.56
C PHE A 396 21.45 -2.33 -4.75
N THR A 397 22.39 -1.89 -3.93
CA THR A 397 23.13 -2.73 -2.96
C THR A 397 22.87 -2.22 -1.55
N VAL A 398 22.96 -3.08 -0.54
CA VAL A 398 22.83 -2.65 0.87
C VAL A 398 23.98 -1.70 1.19
N LEU A 399 23.66 -0.57 1.83
CA LEU A 399 24.66 0.40 2.31
C LEU A 399 25.24 -0.10 3.65
N ASP A 400 26.49 -0.55 3.61
CA ASP A 400 27.22 -1.09 4.76
C ASP A 400 27.89 0.00 5.63
#